data_bb555ce2acd8b02c9c82837c1b2ceaae
#
_entry.id   bb555ce2acd8b02c9c82837c1b2ceaae
#
_cell.length_a   1.000
_cell.length_b   1.000
_cell.length_c   1.000
_cell.angle_alpha   90.00
_cell.angle_beta   90.00
_cell.angle_gamma   90.00
#
_symmetry.space_group_name_H-M   'P 1'
#
loop_
_entity.id
_entity.type
_entity.pdbx_description
1 polymer ?
#
loop_
_entity_poly.entity_id
_entity_poly.type
_entity_poly.pdbx_seq_one_letter_code
_entity_poly.pdbx_strand_id
1 'polypeptide(L)'
;CQYCYNVSLVRGTGSPAGDRTDYLDFLRDRVGFLDGVVLSGGECTLCPDLIPICREIRQLGFAIKIDTNGTRPSVVKALVEEGLCDYIALDYKAPPEQYGAVTGRPDLFPSFSATLDYLIASQTAFEVRTTVHPDLLTEDHVNNIIRDLTKRGYGGNYFVQNFYLTKQTLNSLPAP
;
A
#
# COMPACT_ATOMS: atom_id res chain seq x y z
N CYS A 1 2.49 -8.47 7.75
CA CYS A 1 1.12 -8.73 8.27
C CYS A 1 0.86 -10.22 8.29
N GLN A 2 0.06 -10.69 9.26
CA GLN A 2 -0.23 -12.13 9.44
C GLN A 2 -0.92 -12.76 8.23
N TYR A 3 -1.79 -12.03 7.56
CA TYR A 3 -2.52 -12.48 6.38
C TYR A 3 -1.76 -12.30 5.05
N CYS A 4 -0.48 -11.91 5.08
CA CYS A 4 0.28 -11.70 3.85
C CYS A 4 0.50 -13.02 3.10
N TYR A 5 0.04 -13.11 1.87
CA TYR A 5 0.26 -14.27 0.98
C TYR A 5 1.52 -14.12 0.10
N ASN A 6 2.22 -12.99 0.14
CA ASN A 6 3.51 -12.77 -0.53
C ASN A 6 4.69 -13.23 0.35
N VAL A 7 4.58 -14.45 0.86
CA VAL A 7 5.53 -15.02 1.86
C VAL A 7 6.97 -15.00 1.34
N SER A 8 7.17 -15.36 0.08
CA SER A 8 8.49 -15.39 -0.55
C SER A 8 9.14 -14.00 -0.63
N LEU A 9 8.36 -12.96 -0.95
CA LEU A 9 8.85 -11.58 -0.96
C LEU A 9 9.24 -11.11 0.44
N VAL A 10 8.39 -11.39 1.45
CA VAL A 10 8.65 -10.99 2.84
C VAL A 10 9.88 -11.69 3.41
N ARG A 11 10.11 -12.96 3.05
CA ARG A 11 11.24 -13.77 3.53
C ARG A 11 12.50 -13.60 2.67
N GLY A 12 12.44 -12.86 1.57
CA GLY A 12 13.56 -12.72 0.65
C GLY A 12 13.95 -14.03 -0.09
N THR A 13 13.00 -14.97 -0.18
CA THR A 13 13.20 -16.28 -0.85
C THR A 13 12.58 -16.32 -2.25
N GLY A 14 12.07 -15.18 -2.74
CA GLY A 14 11.52 -15.06 -4.10
C GLY A 14 12.64 -15.08 -5.15
N SER A 15 12.25 -15.37 -6.40
CA SER A 15 13.16 -15.16 -7.53
C SER A 15 13.64 -13.71 -7.54
N PRO A 16 14.90 -13.46 -7.94
CA PRO A 16 15.37 -12.11 -8.13
C PRO A 16 14.39 -11.34 -9.01
N ALA A 17 14.17 -10.07 -8.70
CA ALA A 17 13.40 -9.19 -9.57
C ALA A 17 14.01 -9.24 -10.98
N GLY A 18 13.16 -9.24 -12.01
CA GLY A 18 13.60 -9.11 -13.40
C GLY A 18 14.48 -7.86 -13.56
N ASP A 19 15.28 -7.82 -14.60
CA ASP A 19 16.13 -6.67 -14.88
C ASP A 19 15.26 -5.41 -15.06
N ARG A 20 15.78 -4.26 -14.63
CA ARG A 20 15.12 -2.95 -14.80
C ARG A 20 14.79 -2.65 -16.26
N THR A 21 15.58 -3.12 -17.19
CA THR A 21 15.34 -3.02 -18.63
C THR A 21 14.08 -3.76 -19.07
N ASP A 22 13.79 -4.93 -18.49
CA ASP A 22 12.67 -5.78 -18.90
C ASP A 22 11.31 -5.11 -18.71
N TYR A 23 11.08 -4.42 -17.57
CA TYR A 23 9.80 -3.76 -17.33
C TYR A 23 9.64 -2.48 -18.15
N LEU A 24 10.73 -1.74 -18.41
CA LEU A 24 10.67 -0.53 -19.24
C LEU A 24 10.37 -0.87 -20.69
N ASP A 25 10.99 -1.90 -21.24
CA ASP A 25 10.70 -2.37 -22.60
C ASP A 25 9.25 -2.87 -22.69
N PHE A 26 8.80 -3.63 -21.68
CA PHE A 26 7.40 -4.02 -21.57
C PHE A 26 6.44 -2.82 -21.59
N LEU A 27 6.75 -1.74 -20.88
CA LEU A 27 5.92 -0.52 -20.83
C LEU A 27 5.99 0.26 -22.15
N ARG A 28 7.18 0.40 -22.76
CA ARG A 28 7.35 1.07 -24.05
C ARG A 28 6.48 0.46 -25.13
N ASP A 29 6.42 -0.88 -25.20
CA ASP A 29 5.60 -1.61 -26.16
C ASP A 29 4.08 -1.42 -25.92
N ARG A 30 3.70 -0.82 -24.77
CA ARG A 30 2.29 -0.66 -24.37
C ARG A 30 1.85 0.79 -24.24
N VAL A 31 2.67 1.73 -24.69
CA VAL A 31 2.28 3.14 -24.81
C VAL A 31 1.08 3.24 -25.76
N GLY A 32 0.02 3.88 -25.31
CA GLY A 32 -1.26 4.00 -26.04
C GLY A 32 -2.21 2.80 -25.88
N PHE A 33 -1.78 1.72 -25.20
CA PHE A 33 -2.64 0.57 -24.87
C PHE A 33 -2.99 0.50 -23.38
N LEU A 34 -2.12 1.01 -22.51
CA LEU A 34 -2.34 1.08 -21.07
C LEU A 34 -2.44 2.55 -20.64
N ASP A 35 -3.34 2.84 -19.73
CA ASP A 35 -3.54 4.19 -19.16
C ASP A 35 -2.57 4.46 -18.01
N GLY A 36 -2.15 3.44 -17.29
CA GLY A 36 -1.31 3.61 -16.11
C GLY A 36 -0.69 2.33 -15.57
N VAL A 37 0.12 2.53 -14.55
CA VAL A 37 0.88 1.47 -13.87
C VAL A 37 0.57 1.51 -12.38
N VAL A 38 0.33 0.34 -11.77
CA VAL A 38 0.18 0.19 -10.32
C VAL A 38 1.49 -0.36 -9.76
N LEU A 39 2.12 0.39 -8.88
CA LEU A 39 3.28 -0.04 -8.12
C LEU A 39 2.85 -0.56 -6.75
N SER A 40 3.03 -1.84 -6.56
CA SER A 40 2.62 -2.59 -5.37
C SER A 40 3.75 -3.55 -4.94
N GLY A 41 3.42 -4.75 -4.47
CA GLY A 41 4.40 -5.79 -4.13
C GLY A 41 4.31 -6.23 -2.68
N GLY A 42 5.45 -6.36 -1.97
CA GLY A 42 5.48 -6.47 -0.52
C GLY A 42 5.14 -5.12 0.11
N GLU A 43 6.04 -4.16 -0.06
CA GLU A 43 5.86 -2.73 0.20
C GLU A 43 6.77 -1.95 -0.76
N CYS A 44 6.18 -1.31 -1.76
CA CYS A 44 6.94 -0.63 -2.81
C CYS A 44 7.80 0.53 -2.28
N THR A 45 7.38 1.21 -1.21
CA THR A 45 8.13 2.33 -0.61
C THR A 45 9.42 1.90 0.09
N LEU A 46 9.68 0.59 0.22
CA LEU A 46 10.97 0.07 0.69
C LEU A 46 11.99 -0.07 -0.44
N CYS A 47 11.56 0.01 -1.71
CA CYS A 47 12.47 -0.06 -2.85
C CYS A 47 13.27 1.24 -2.97
N PRO A 48 14.61 1.20 -2.90
CA PRO A 48 15.44 2.40 -3.01
C PRO A 48 15.28 3.11 -4.37
N ASP A 49 14.97 2.35 -5.41
CA ASP A 49 14.82 2.85 -6.78
C ASP A 49 13.38 3.29 -7.12
N LEU A 50 12.45 3.31 -6.16
CA LEU A 50 11.05 3.65 -6.44
C LEU A 50 10.89 5.00 -7.13
N ILE A 51 11.55 6.04 -6.61
CA ILE A 51 11.47 7.40 -7.18
C ILE A 51 12.05 7.44 -8.61
N PRO A 52 13.26 6.93 -8.89
CA PRO A 52 13.75 6.79 -10.26
C PRO A 52 12.80 6.01 -11.19
N ILE A 53 12.23 4.90 -10.72
CA ILE A 53 11.27 4.09 -11.48
C ILE A 53 10.03 4.92 -11.84
N CYS A 54 9.45 5.63 -10.87
CA CYS A 54 8.29 6.50 -11.12
C CYS A 54 8.59 7.60 -12.14
N ARG A 55 9.79 8.20 -12.12
CA ARG A 55 10.18 9.20 -13.11
C ARG A 55 10.23 8.62 -14.52
N GLU A 56 10.79 7.41 -14.68
CA GLU A 56 10.86 6.72 -15.97
C GLU A 56 9.45 6.36 -16.49
N ILE A 57 8.58 5.83 -15.63
CA ILE A 57 7.19 5.52 -15.98
C ILE A 57 6.44 6.81 -16.40
N ARG A 58 6.65 7.89 -15.67
CA ARG A 58 6.06 9.21 -15.99
C ARG A 58 6.53 9.76 -17.33
N GLN A 59 7.82 9.58 -17.68
CA GLN A 59 8.36 9.99 -18.97
C GLN A 59 7.73 9.24 -20.15
N LEU A 60 7.24 8.01 -19.93
CA LEU A 60 6.48 7.24 -20.92
C LEU A 60 5.01 7.69 -21.03
N GLY A 61 4.54 8.59 -20.18
CA GLY A 61 3.19 9.16 -20.23
C GLY A 61 2.13 8.38 -19.44
N PHE A 62 2.52 7.37 -18.65
CA PHE A 62 1.58 6.60 -17.85
C PHE A 62 1.16 7.34 -16.57
N ALA A 63 -0.12 7.17 -16.17
CA ALA A 63 -0.56 7.44 -14.84
C ALA A 63 0.05 6.43 -13.84
N ILE A 64 0.31 6.86 -12.61
CA ILE A 64 0.96 6.03 -11.60
C ILE A 64 0.07 5.92 -10.35
N LYS A 65 -0.29 4.70 -9.98
CA LYS A 65 -0.93 4.38 -8.71
C LYS A 65 0.07 3.70 -7.79
N ILE A 66 0.09 4.13 -6.53
CA ILE A 66 0.94 3.55 -5.47
C ILE A 66 0.05 2.83 -4.46
N ASP A 67 0.29 1.53 -4.28
CA ASP A 67 -0.33 0.74 -3.21
C ASP A 67 0.69 0.60 -2.07
N THR A 68 0.38 1.17 -0.89
CA THR A 68 1.34 1.24 0.23
C THR A 68 0.68 1.03 1.59
N ASN A 69 1.45 0.49 2.53
CA ASN A 69 1.09 0.40 3.94
C ASN A 69 1.35 1.72 4.72
N GLY A 70 1.88 2.75 4.06
CA GLY A 70 2.11 4.08 4.62
C GLY A 70 3.22 4.19 5.65
N THR A 71 4.06 3.18 5.84
CA THR A 71 5.09 3.20 6.90
C THR A 71 6.36 3.98 6.55
N ARG A 72 6.40 4.62 5.37
CA ARG A 72 7.52 5.44 4.88
C ARG A 72 7.04 6.84 4.48
N PRO A 73 6.66 7.69 5.45
CA PRO A 73 6.08 9.00 5.18
C PRO A 73 6.96 9.89 4.30
N SER A 74 8.28 9.85 4.46
CA SER A 74 9.21 10.65 3.64
C SER A 74 9.19 10.27 2.16
N VAL A 75 9.04 8.97 1.85
CA VAL A 75 8.97 8.47 0.47
C VAL A 75 7.63 8.86 -0.16
N VAL A 76 6.53 8.68 0.57
CA VAL A 76 5.19 9.08 0.11
C VAL A 76 5.14 10.57 -0.15
N LYS A 77 5.71 11.37 0.75
CA LYS A 77 5.81 12.82 0.60
C LYS A 77 6.60 13.19 -0.68
N ALA A 78 7.75 12.57 -0.92
CA ALA A 78 8.54 12.83 -2.12
C ALA A 78 7.77 12.47 -3.40
N LEU A 79 7.06 11.33 -3.45
CA LEU A 79 6.22 10.94 -4.59
C LEU A 79 5.15 11.99 -4.91
N VAL A 80 4.51 12.53 -3.88
CA VAL A 80 3.46 13.55 -4.01
C VAL A 80 4.06 14.90 -4.45
N GLU A 81 5.09 15.36 -3.76
CA GLU A 81 5.71 16.68 -4.02
C GLU A 81 6.38 16.77 -5.40
N GLU A 82 6.91 15.66 -5.90
CA GLU A 82 7.48 15.58 -7.24
C GLU A 82 6.45 15.29 -8.34
N GLY A 83 5.16 15.14 -8.01
CA GLY A 83 4.11 14.81 -8.97
C GLY A 83 4.29 13.42 -9.62
N LEU A 84 4.88 12.48 -8.91
CA LEU A 84 5.22 11.14 -9.40
C LEU A 84 4.13 10.09 -9.16
N CYS A 85 3.02 10.45 -8.52
CA CYS A 85 1.86 9.57 -8.37
C CYS A 85 0.57 10.35 -8.61
N ASP A 86 -0.39 9.70 -9.26
CA ASP A 86 -1.71 10.26 -9.55
C ASP A 86 -2.75 9.77 -8.53
N TYR A 87 -2.51 8.61 -7.92
CA TYR A 87 -3.42 8.00 -6.97
C TYR A 87 -2.66 7.13 -5.95
N ILE A 88 -3.12 7.16 -4.71
CA ILE A 88 -2.56 6.32 -3.64
C ILE A 88 -3.65 5.45 -3.04
N ALA A 89 -3.40 4.15 -2.90
CA ALA A 89 -4.20 3.27 -2.07
C ALA A 89 -3.43 3.01 -0.77
N LEU A 90 -3.92 3.59 0.32
CA LEU A 90 -3.30 3.50 1.64
C LEU A 90 -3.95 2.38 2.45
N ASP A 91 -3.16 1.39 2.81
CA ASP A 91 -3.63 0.26 3.61
C ASP A 91 -3.63 0.60 5.10
N TYR A 92 -4.79 0.88 5.68
CA TYR A 92 -4.99 0.99 7.13
C TYR A 92 -5.15 -0.42 7.72
N LYS A 93 -4.06 -1.00 8.21
CA LYS A 93 -4.01 -2.44 8.56
C LYS A 93 -4.83 -2.80 9.78
N ALA A 94 -4.87 -1.94 10.79
CA ALA A 94 -5.63 -2.12 12.04
C ALA A 94 -5.61 -0.84 12.87
N PRO A 95 -6.56 -0.63 13.80
CA PRO A 95 -6.49 0.47 14.76
C PRO A 95 -5.28 0.31 15.70
N PRO A 96 -4.83 1.38 16.41
CA PRO A 96 -3.59 1.37 17.19
C PRO A 96 -3.44 0.19 18.13
N GLU A 97 -4.50 -0.13 18.87
CA GLU A 97 -4.54 -1.23 19.85
C GLU A 97 -4.35 -2.62 19.22
N GLN A 98 -4.75 -2.80 17.97
CA GLN A 98 -4.67 -4.06 17.23
C GLN A 98 -3.54 -4.09 16.20
N TYR A 99 -2.87 -2.96 15.96
CA TYR A 99 -1.88 -2.81 14.89
C TYR A 99 -0.72 -3.81 15.04
N GLY A 100 -0.24 -4.00 16.25
CA GLY A 100 0.82 -4.96 16.54
C GLY A 100 0.41 -6.40 16.28
N ALA A 101 -0.80 -6.78 16.67
CA ALA A 101 -1.32 -8.14 16.45
C ALA A 101 -1.46 -8.46 14.95
N VAL A 102 -1.90 -7.49 14.13
CA VAL A 102 -2.10 -7.69 12.68
C VAL A 102 -0.79 -7.61 11.90
N THR A 103 0.08 -6.65 12.24
CA THR A 103 1.27 -6.35 11.43
C THR A 103 2.54 -7.00 11.94
N GLY A 104 2.61 -7.37 13.23
CA GLY A 104 3.84 -7.76 13.93
C GLY A 104 4.77 -6.58 14.25
N ARG A 105 4.37 -5.32 13.97
CA ARG A 105 5.21 -4.12 14.07
C ARG A 105 4.41 -2.93 14.65
N PRO A 106 4.09 -2.96 15.94
CA PRO A 106 3.35 -1.87 16.59
C PRO A 106 4.09 -0.52 16.52
N ASP A 107 5.42 -0.56 16.45
CA ASP A 107 6.31 0.60 16.32
C ASP A 107 6.11 1.39 15.01
N LEU A 108 5.47 0.82 14.00
CA LEU A 108 5.25 1.48 12.70
C LEU A 108 3.93 2.28 12.63
N PHE A 109 3.02 2.15 13.61
CA PHE A 109 1.77 2.90 13.60
C PHE A 109 1.97 4.43 13.55
N PRO A 110 2.92 5.04 14.30
CA PRO A 110 3.17 6.48 14.20
C PRO A 110 3.59 6.93 12.78
N SER A 111 4.39 6.13 12.08
CA SER A 111 4.78 6.42 10.68
C SER A 111 3.59 6.33 9.73
N PHE A 112 2.76 5.31 9.87
CA PHE A 112 1.50 5.20 9.13
C PHE A 112 0.59 6.40 9.39
N SER A 113 0.41 6.78 10.67
CA SER A 113 -0.40 7.94 11.06
C SER A 113 0.09 9.23 10.42
N ALA A 114 1.41 9.46 10.41
CA ALA A 114 2.01 10.62 9.77
C ALA A 114 1.77 10.66 8.25
N THR A 115 1.80 9.49 7.59
CA THR A 115 1.45 9.39 6.16
C THR A 115 -0.02 9.73 5.93
N LEU A 116 -0.93 9.18 6.75
CA LEU A 116 -2.37 9.45 6.62
C LEU A 116 -2.66 10.95 6.81
N ASP A 117 -2.10 11.58 7.86
CA ASP A 117 -2.26 13.01 8.13
C ASP A 117 -1.73 13.88 6.97
N TYR A 118 -0.57 13.52 6.42
CA TYR A 118 -0.01 14.20 5.26
C TYR A 118 -0.92 14.08 4.03
N LEU A 119 -1.42 12.89 3.72
CA LEU A 119 -2.30 12.67 2.57
C LEU A 119 -3.65 13.41 2.73
N ILE A 120 -4.22 13.45 3.93
CA ILE A 120 -5.44 14.23 4.21
C ILE A 120 -5.19 15.72 3.99
N ALA A 121 -4.03 16.24 4.37
CA ALA A 121 -3.66 17.64 4.19
C ALA A 121 -3.26 17.97 2.75
N SER A 122 -2.84 16.99 1.96
CA SER A 122 -2.46 17.15 0.56
C SER A 122 -3.71 17.17 -0.34
N GLN A 123 -3.53 17.59 -1.58
CA GLN A 123 -4.59 17.51 -2.59
C GLN A 123 -4.48 16.24 -3.45
N THR A 124 -3.64 15.29 -3.05
CA THR A 124 -3.45 14.04 -3.77
C THR A 124 -4.69 13.16 -3.66
N ALA A 125 -5.14 12.61 -4.77
CA ALA A 125 -6.24 11.65 -4.75
C ALA A 125 -5.78 10.34 -4.10
N PHE A 126 -6.51 9.90 -3.05
CA PHE A 126 -6.21 8.64 -2.39
C PHE A 126 -7.46 7.97 -1.80
N GLU A 127 -7.35 6.68 -1.62
CA GLU A 127 -8.31 5.84 -0.90
C GLU A 127 -7.66 5.19 0.32
N VAL A 128 -8.47 4.85 1.31
CA VAL A 128 -8.05 4.04 2.46
C VAL A 128 -8.68 2.66 2.37
N ARG A 129 -7.89 1.61 2.62
CA ARG A 129 -8.35 0.22 2.57
C ARG A 129 -8.00 -0.53 3.84
N THR A 130 -8.87 -1.42 4.28
CA THR A 130 -8.60 -2.39 5.35
C THR A 130 -8.99 -3.78 4.90
N THR A 131 -8.05 -4.73 4.95
CA THR A 131 -8.35 -6.14 4.74
C THR A 131 -8.77 -6.76 6.07
N VAL A 132 -9.97 -7.35 6.12
CA VAL A 132 -10.57 -7.94 7.32
C VAL A 132 -10.47 -9.46 7.25
N HIS A 133 -9.92 -10.05 8.32
CA HIS A 133 -10.00 -11.46 8.63
C HIS A 133 -10.65 -11.60 10.02
N PRO A 134 -11.66 -12.48 10.22
CA PRO A 134 -12.42 -12.51 11.47
C PRO A 134 -11.57 -12.84 12.71
N ASP A 135 -10.48 -13.62 12.55
CA ASP A 135 -9.55 -13.92 13.64
C ASP A 135 -8.64 -12.74 14.02
N LEU A 136 -8.58 -11.69 13.19
CA LEU A 136 -7.67 -10.55 13.39
C LEU A 136 -8.39 -9.24 13.69
N LEU A 137 -9.51 -8.98 13.01
CA LEU A 137 -10.26 -7.75 13.14
C LEU A 137 -11.74 -8.04 13.34
N THR A 138 -12.28 -7.51 14.42
CA THR A 138 -13.72 -7.50 14.69
C THR A 138 -14.39 -6.28 14.06
N GLU A 139 -15.72 -6.26 14.07
CA GLU A 139 -16.51 -5.09 13.66
C GLU A 139 -16.14 -3.84 14.47
N ASP A 140 -15.88 -3.97 15.78
CA ASP A 140 -15.47 -2.84 16.63
C ASP A 140 -14.14 -2.24 16.18
N HIS A 141 -13.19 -3.06 15.74
CA HIS A 141 -11.91 -2.59 15.19
C HIS A 141 -12.13 -1.78 13.91
N VAL A 142 -13.03 -2.23 13.02
CA VAL A 142 -13.39 -1.48 11.80
C VAL A 142 -14.07 -0.17 12.16
N ASN A 143 -14.98 -0.18 13.12
CA ASN A 143 -15.65 1.03 13.61
C ASN A 143 -14.65 2.02 14.25
N ASN A 144 -13.60 1.53 14.95
CA ASN A 144 -12.54 2.39 15.47
C ASN A 144 -11.73 3.05 14.34
N ILE A 145 -11.44 2.33 13.25
CA ILE A 145 -10.80 2.91 12.06
C ILE A 145 -11.69 4.01 11.46
N ILE A 146 -12.99 3.76 11.29
CA ILE A 146 -13.93 4.76 10.75
C ILE A 146 -13.96 6.02 11.63
N ARG A 147 -13.99 5.86 12.96
CA ARG A 147 -13.96 6.99 13.90
C ARG A 147 -12.65 7.79 13.80
N ASP A 148 -11.50 7.10 13.66
CA ASP A 148 -10.20 7.75 13.49
C ASP A 148 -10.14 8.54 12.18
N LEU A 149 -10.57 7.96 11.06
CA LEU A 149 -10.64 8.62 9.76
C LEU A 149 -11.56 9.86 9.82
N THR A 150 -12.74 9.71 10.42
CA THR A 150 -13.70 10.83 10.58
C THR A 150 -13.11 11.94 11.44
N LYS A 151 -12.47 11.61 12.58
CA LYS A 151 -11.82 12.57 13.48
C LYS A 151 -10.70 13.35 12.79
N ARG A 152 -9.98 12.73 11.87
CA ARG A 152 -8.92 13.38 11.06
C ARG A 152 -9.46 14.21 9.91
N GLY A 153 -10.76 14.17 9.64
CA GLY A 153 -11.39 14.90 8.54
C GLY A 153 -11.22 14.22 7.18
N TYR A 154 -10.95 12.91 7.14
CA TYR A 154 -10.90 12.16 5.88
C TYR A 154 -12.29 12.09 5.24
N GLY A 155 -12.43 12.65 4.03
CA GLY A 155 -13.67 12.66 3.26
C GLY A 155 -13.66 11.78 2.00
N GLY A 156 -12.61 10.99 1.81
CA GLY A 156 -12.47 10.09 0.67
C GLY A 156 -13.13 8.72 0.86
N ASN A 157 -12.88 7.81 -0.08
CA ASN A 157 -13.42 6.45 -0.03
C ASN A 157 -12.65 5.57 0.96
N TYR A 158 -13.38 4.90 1.85
CA TYR A 158 -12.85 3.85 2.70
C TYR A 158 -13.41 2.49 2.27
N PHE A 159 -12.52 1.56 1.93
CA PHE A 159 -12.88 0.23 1.45
C PHE A 159 -12.55 -0.83 2.50
N VAL A 160 -13.54 -1.58 2.91
CA VAL A 160 -13.38 -2.81 3.70
C VAL A 160 -13.31 -3.97 2.72
N GLN A 161 -12.18 -4.67 2.71
CA GLN A 161 -11.90 -5.78 1.82
C GLN A 161 -11.94 -7.08 2.62
N ASN A 162 -12.76 -8.03 2.21
CA ASN A 162 -12.74 -9.35 2.81
C ASN A 162 -11.42 -10.05 2.45
N PHE A 163 -10.80 -10.68 3.46
CA PHE A 163 -9.68 -11.57 3.21
C PHE A 163 -10.16 -12.77 2.37
N TYR A 164 -9.39 -13.10 1.35
CA TYR A 164 -9.64 -14.24 0.49
C TYR A 164 -8.44 -15.17 0.46
N LEU A 165 -8.62 -16.40 0.95
CA LEU A 165 -7.53 -17.38 1.02
C LEU A 165 -7.30 -18.00 -0.37
N THR A 166 -6.30 -17.51 -1.08
CA THR A 166 -5.85 -18.08 -2.36
C THR A 166 -4.58 -18.92 -2.22
N LYS A 167 -3.77 -18.66 -1.21
CA LYS A 167 -2.46 -19.27 -0.97
C LYS A 167 -2.16 -19.29 0.53
N GLN A 168 -1.14 -20.05 0.91
CA GLN A 168 -0.65 -20.02 2.28
C GLN A 168 -0.23 -18.60 2.68
N THR A 169 -0.71 -18.13 3.82
CA THR A 169 -0.34 -16.85 4.41
C THR A 169 0.92 -16.97 5.27
N LEU A 170 1.52 -15.82 5.63
CA LEU A 170 2.74 -15.79 6.45
C LEU A 170 2.58 -16.55 7.77
N ASN A 171 1.41 -16.45 8.41
CA ASN A 171 1.09 -17.13 9.67
C ASN A 171 0.04 -18.25 9.51
N SER A 172 -0.12 -18.78 8.28
CA SER A 172 -1.02 -19.93 8.02
C SER A 172 -2.44 -19.71 8.54
N LEU A 173 -2.99 -18.51 8.35
CA LEU A 173 -4.38 -18.23 8.72
C LEU A 173 -5.33 -19.15 7.98
N PRO A 174 -6.40 -19.62 8.65
CA PRO A 174 -7.44 -20.44 8.01
C PRO A 174 -8.22 -19.62 6.98
N ALA A 175 -9.07 -20.28 6.20
CA ALA A 175 -10.12 -19.59 5.46
C ALA A 175 -11.13 -18.99 6.46
N PRO A 176 -11.63 -17.78 6.23
CA PRO A 176 -12.64 -17.15 7.07
C PRO A 176 -13.98 -17.87 7.02
#